data_c66eb6aec0ffa225395c1a36aa6ef88a
#
_entry.id   c66eb6aec0ffa225395c1a36aa6ef88a
#
_cell.length_a   1.000
_cell.length_b   1.000
_cell.length_c   1.000
_cell.angle_alpha   90.00
_cell.angle_beta   90.00
_cell.angle_gamma   90.00
#
_symmetry.space_group_name_H-M   'P 1'
#
loop_
_entity.id
_entity.type
_entity.pdbx_description
1 polymer ?
#
loop_
_entity_poly.entity_id
_entity_poly.type
_entity_poly.pdbx_seq_one_letter_code
_entity_poly.pdbx_strand_id
1 'polypeptide(L)'
;MSTTIVLGAQWGDEGKGKVTDFFASKADLVVRFQGGNNAGHTIVVDDEKFALSMVPSGVMYDTCTPVIASGCVVDFEVLKKEIDSLNQKNIDTSNLKLSYNAHIIMPYHKILDELIEESLGDRKIGTTKKGIGPCYGDKIQRKGIRIQDFLSPEKFKSKLQENLNEKNTIIEEIYKGKALNFDEILSEYETFRELIESLSTDTSLFISNSIKENKNILFEGAQGTLLDIDHGTYPFVTSSNTSAGNASIGSGIGPLNFEKVVGVTKAYISRVGTGPFMTEQSNKIGDYLIEKGAEFGTVTGRRRRCGWLDLVSLKYSARINSLSELFITKLDVLTGLDEVNICVGYKFKDQELTDYPLVEDILEKSTPIYKSFEGWNDDISSITEFNKLPESAQTYINFIEEFTEIPIKYISVGPERKQNIIR
;
A
#
# COMPACT_ATOMS: atom_id res chain seq x y z
N MET A 1 -7.47 -18.43 -16.83
CA MET A 1 -7.65 -17.05 -16.39
C MET A 1 -7.62 -17.03 -14.88
N SER A 2 -6.79 -16.23 -14.27
CA SER A 2 -6.80 -16.00 -12.82
C SER A 2 -6.89 -14.50 -12.55
N THR A 3 -7.82 -14.10 -11.69
CA THR A 3 -7.94 -12.73 -11.20
C THR A 3 -7.58 -12.71 -9.72
N THR A 4 -6.41 -12.19 -9.41
CA THR A 4 -5.87 -12.17 -8.04
C THR A 4 -5.75 -10.76 -7.54
N ILE A 5 -6.24 -10.47 -6.32
CA ILE A 5 -5.95 -9.24 -5.60
C ILE A 5 -4.89 -9.54 -4.55
N VAL A 6 -3.86 -8.70 -4.47
CA VAL A 6 -2.90 -8.68 -3.37
C VAL A 6 -3.03 -7.36 -2.63
N LEU A 7 -3.33 -7.39 -1.35
CA LEU A 7 -3.49 -6.22 -0.50
C LEU A 7 -2.87 -6.39 0.89
N GLY A 8 -2.59 -5.28 1.56
CA GLY A 8 -2.13 -5.29 2.94
C GLY A 8 -3.27 -5.50 3.92
N ALA A 9 -3.12 -6.44 4.85
CA ALA A 9 -4.13 -6.72 5.87
C ALA A 9 -3.92 -5.94 7.18
N GLN A 10 -2.89 -5.09 7.27
CA GLN A 10 -2.51 -4.32 8.46
C GLN A 10 -2.45 -2.81 8.13
N TRP A 11 -1.45 -2.08 8.65
CA TRP A 11 -1.25 -0.64 8.41
C TRP A 11 -0.23 -0.33 7.30
N GLY A 12 -0.14 -1.16 6.27
CA GLY A 12 0.90 -1.04 5.25
C GLY A 12 2.24 -1.64 5.70
N ASP A 13 3.23 -1.56 4.82
CA ASP A 13 4.58 -2.09 5.07
C ASP A 13 4.66 -3.59 5.39
N GLU A 14 3.63 -4.37 5.03
CA GLU A 14 3.58 -5.83 5.26
C GLU A 14 4.58 -6.61 4.39
N GLY A 15 5.37 -5.95 3.56
CA GLY A 15 6.25 -6.61 2.60
C GLY A 15 5.55 -6.98 1.29
N LYS A 16 4.50 -6.25 0.94
CA LYS A 16 3.73 -6.46 -0.32
C LYS A 16 4.59 -6.47 -1.57
N GLY A 17 5.66 -5.67 -1.64
CA GLY A 17 6.55 -5.64 -2.81
C GLY A 17 7.09 -7.01 -3.19
N LYS A 18 7.57 -7.80 -2.23
CA LYS A 18 8.00 -9.18 -2.44
C LYS A 18 6.84 -10.08 -2.88
N VAL A 19 5.66 -9.90 -2.29
CA VAL A 19 4.48 -10.72 -2.57
C VAL A 19 3.90 -10.40 -3.95
N THR A 20 3.78 -9.11 -4.31
CA THR A 20 3.32 -8.70 -5.64
C THR A 20 4.28 -9.17 -6.72
N ASP A 21 5.58 -9.08 -6.50
CA ASP A 21 6.60 -9.62 -7.41
C ASP A 21 6.46 -11.14 -7.59
N PHE A 22 6.21 -11.88 -6.49
CA PHE A 22 5.98 -13.33 -6.56
C PHE A 22 4.78 -13.70 -7.45
N PHE A 23 3.68 -12.95 -7.37
CA PHE A 23 2.50 -13.17 -8.22
C PHE A 23 2.67 -12.58 -9.63
N ALA A 24 3.37 -11.46 -9.77
CA ALA A 24 3.60 -10.79 -11.05
C ALA A 24 4.35 -11.67 -12.05
N SER A 25 5.23 -12.57 -11.57
CA SER A 25 5.96 -13.53 -12.41
C SER A 25 5.05 -14.47 -13.22
N LYS A 26 3.78 -14.58 -12.86
CA LYS A 26 2.77 -15.45 -13.51
C LYS A 26 1.60 -14.65 -14.09
N ALA A 27 1.65 -13.34 -14.01
CA ALA A 27 0.60 -12.45 -14.47
C ALA A 27 0.89 -11.90 -15.87
N ASP A 28 -0.16 -11.81 -16.70
CA ASP A 28 -0.10 -11.10 -17.98
C ASP A 28 -0.27 -9.58 -17.79
N LEU A 29 -1.00 -9.18 -16.71
CA LEU A 29 -1.20 -7.78 -16.32
C LEU A 29 -0.99 -7.61 -14.82
N VAL A 30 -0.35 -6.49 -14.43
CA VAL A 30 -0.36 -6.01 -13.03
C VAL A 30 -1.00 -4.64 -12.98
N VAL A 31 -2.11 -4.52 -12.26
CA VAL A 31 -2.95 -3.33 -12.23
C VAL A 31 -2.91 -2.67 -10.86
N ARG A 32 -2.35 -1.48 -10.75
CA ARG A 32 -2.53 -0.62 -9.58
C ARG A 32 -3.85 0.12 -9.69
N PHE A 33 -4.68 -0.03 -8.69
CA PHE A 33 -6.05 0.49 -8.73
C PHE A 33 -6.32 1.65 -7.77
N GLN A 34 -5.35 2.01 -6.90
CA GLN A 34 -5.49 3.12 -5.94
C GLN A 34 -4.14 3.62 -5.42
N GLY A 35 -4.17 4.74 -4.67
CA GLY A 35 -3.00 5.35 -4.11
C GLY A 35 -2.21 6.17 -5.13
N GLY A 36 -1.01 6.52 -4.79
CA GLY A 36 -0.09 7.29 -5.63
C GLY A 36 1.35 7.01 -5.23
N ASN A 37 2.21 8.01 -5.34
CA ASN A 37 3.63 7.91 -4.98
C ASN A 37 3.89 7.84 -3.45
N ASN A 38 2.85 7.76 -2.62
CA ASN A 38 2.96 7.45 -1.19
C ASN A 38 3.18 5.95 -0.90
N ALA A 39 2.96 5.08 -1.87
CA ALA A 39 3.40 3.69 -1.77
C ALA A 39 4.92 3.59 -2.00
N GLY A 40 5.55 2.62 -1.41
CA GLY A 40 6.95 2.28 -1.66
C GLY A 40 7.09 0.76 -1.72
N HIS A 41 7.36 0.22 -2.91
CA HIS A 41 7.64 -1.18 -3.11
C HIS A 41 9.12 -1.36 -3.38
N THR A 42 9.81 -2.10 -2.52
CA THR A 42 11.17 -2.54 -2.83
C THR A 42 11.09 -3.95 -3.38
N ILE A 43 11.55 -4.13 -4.61
CA ILE A 43 11.69 -5.42 -5.28
C ILE A 43 13.20 -5.70 -5.36
N VAL A 44 13.58 -6.93 -5.07
CA VAL A 44 14.97 -7.38 -5.20
C VAL A 44 15.03 -8.41 -6.31
N VAL A 45 15.78 -8.09 -7.38
CA VAL A 45 16.01 -8.97 -8.54
C VAL A 45 17.50 -9.09 -8.73
N ASP A 46 18.05 -10.31 -8.70
CA ASP A 46 19.46 -10.60 -8.91
C ASP A 46 20.39 -9.68 -8.06
N ASP A 47 20.09 -9.57 -6.76
CA ASP A 47 20.77 -8.73 -5.77
C ASP A 47 20.62 -7.20 -5.97
N GLU A 48 19.97 -6.76 -7.03
CA GLU A 48 19.65 -5.35 -7.24
C GLU A 48 18.31 -4.97 -6.59
N LYS A 49 18.29 -3.79 -5.93
CA LYS A 49 17.10 -3.23 -5.30
C LYS A 49 16.45 -2.19 -6.22
N PHE A 50 15.17 -2.37 -6.47
CA PHE A 50 14.32 -1.44 -7.20
C PHE A 50 13.28 -0.86 -6.24
N ALA A 51 13.30 0.44 -6.05
CA ALA A 51 12.31 1.15 -5.23
C ALA A 51 11.27 1.78 -6.17
N LEU A 52 10.11 1.15 -6.27
CA LEU A 52 8.99 1.63 -7.07
C LEU A 52 7.94 2.28 -6.19
N SER A 53 7.40 3.39 -6.59
CA SER A 53 6.28 4.06 -5.90
C SER A 53 5.06 4.28 -6.79
N MET A 54 5.25 4.50 -8.08
CA MET A 54 4.18 4.68 -9.07
C MET A 54 4.02 3.50 -10.00
N VAL A 55 5.14 3.00 -10.55
CA VAL A 55 5.14 1.93 -11.55
C VAL A 55 4.76 0.60 -10.88
N PRO A 56 3.78 -0.17 -11.44
CA PRO A 56 3.40 -1.48 -10.90
C PRO A 56 4.54 -2.51 -10.98
N SER A 57 4.55 -3.47 -10.05
CA SER A 57 5.60 -4.50 -9.94
C SER A 57 5.78 -5.35 -11.20
N GLY A 58 4.74 -5.45 -12.05
CA GLY A 58 4.77 -6.18 -13.32
C GLY A 58 5.80 -5.68 -14.33
N VAL A 59 6.31 -4.44 -14.18
CA VAL A 59 7.36 -3.88 -15.05
C VAL A 59 8.64 -4.71 -15.05
N MET A 60 8.88 -5.51 -14.02
CA MET A 60 10.06 -6.38 -13.91
C MET A 60 10.02 -7.62 -14.83
N TYR A 61 8.95 -7.81 -15.61
CA TYR A 61 8.73 -8.97 -16.45
C TYR A 61 8.29 -8.55 -17.86
N ASP A 62 9.06 -8.89 -18.88
CA ASP A 62 8.82 -8.52 -20.27
C ASP A 62 7.46 -9.01 -20.80
N THR A 63 6.96 -10.11 -20.24
CA THR A 63 5.66 -10.70 -20.62
C THR A 63 4.46 -10.05 -19.92
N CYS A 64 4.70 -9.17 -18.96
CA CYS A 64 3.67 -8.54 -18.16
C CYS A 64 3.44 -7.09 -18.55
N THR A 65 2.18 -6.68 -18.66
CA THR A 65 1.82 -5.28 -18.90
C THR A 65 1.49 -4.59 -17.58
N PRO A 66 2.31 -3.62 -17.12
CA PRO A 66 1.98 -2.81 -15.95
C PRO A 66 0.92 -1.76 -16.29
N VAL A 67 -0.08 -1.58 -15.41
CA VAL A 67 -1.21 -0.66 -15.64
C VAL A 67 -1.42 0.22 -14.41
N ILE A 68 -1.38 1.54 -14.61
CA ILE A 68 -1.80 2.55 -13.63
C ILE A 68 -3.25 2.92 -13.94
N ALA A 69 -4.19 2.43 -13.13
CA ALA A 69 -5.61 2.55 -13.39
C ALA A 69 -6.22 3.87 -12.88
N SER A 70 -7.50 4.09 -13.17
CA SER A 70 -8.22 5.35 -12.93
C SER A 70 -8.36 5.76 -11.46
N GLY A 71 -8.25 4.81 -10.54
CA GLY A 71 -8.29 5.09 -9.11
C GLY A 71 -7.01 5.72 -8.56
N CYS A 72 -5.90 5.66 -9.27
CA CYS A 72 -4.62 6.24 -8.85
C CYS A 72 -4.58 7.77 -9.00
N VAL A 73 -3.70 8.39 -8.21
CA VAL A 73 -3.26 9.77 -8.39
C VAL A 73 -1.78 9.77 -8.79
N VAL A 74 -1.41 10.53 -9.81
CA VAL A 74 -0.15 10.38 -10.54
C VAL A 74 0.69 11.63 -10.46
N ASP A 75 1.90 11.49 -9.95
CA ASP A 75 2.94 12.52 -9.93
C ASP A 75 3.85 12.31 -11.16
N PHE A 76 3.82 13.24 -12.11
CA PHE A 76 4.57 13.12 -13.38
C PHE A 76 6.08 13.11 -13.18
N GLU A 77 6.57 13.93 -12.25
CA GLU A 77 8.00 13.99 -11.94
C GLU A 77 8.50 12.64 -11.40
N VAL A 78 7.73 12.07 -10.45
CA VAL A 78 8.07 10.77 -9.85
C VAL A 78 7.96 9.66 -10.87
N LEU A 79 6.88 9.64 -11.68
CA LEU A 79 6.68 8.63 -12.72
C LEU A 79 7.82 8.66 -13.74
N LYS A 80 8.20 9.86 -14.22
CA LYS A 80 9.32 10.01 -15.17
C LYS A 80 10.63 9.54 -14.57
N LYS A 81 10.95 9.92 -13.33
CA LYS A 81 12.17 9.48 -12.64
C LYS A 81 12.26 7.95 -12.50
N GLU A 82 11.13 7.30 -12.19
CA GLU A 82 11.09 5.84 -12.09
C GLU A 82 11.30 5.18 -13.45
N ILE A 83 10.62 5.66 -14.50
CA ILE A 83 10.80 5.19 -15.89
C ILE A 83 12.24 5.36 -16.33
N ASP A 84 12.83 6.54 -16.15
CA ASP A 84 14.21 6.82 -16.53
C ASP A 84 15.18 5.88 -15.79
N SER A 85 14.97 5.66 -14.49
CA SER A 85 15.79 4.75 -13.67
C SER A 85 15.68 3.28 -14.10
N LEU A 86 14.48 2.83 -14.49
CA LEU A 86 14.25 1.48 -14.98
C LEU A 86 14.91 1.28 -16.35
N ASN A 87 14.73 2.24 -17.28
CA ASN A 87 15.34 2.19 -18.61
C ASN A 87 16.87 2.21 -18.55
N GLN A 88 17.48 2.96 -17.62
CA GLN A 88 18.93 2.96 -17.38
C GLN A 88 19.46 1.58 -16.95
N LYS A 89 18.60 0.75 -16.37
CA LYS A 89 18.87 -0.62 -15.96
C LYS A 89 18.41 -1.67 -16.98
N ASN A 90 18.11 -1.25 -18.21
CA ASN A 90 17.63 -2.07 -19.32
C ASN A 90 16.29 -2.78 -19.05
N ILE A 91 15.43 -2.21 -18.19
CA ILE A 91 14.07 -2.68 -18.00
C ILE A 91 13.16 -1.88 -18.92
N ASP A 92 12.49 -2.56 -19.85
CA ASP A 92 11.59 -1.93 -20.81
C ASP A 92 10.30 -1.44 -20.14
N THR A 93 10.01 -0.15 -20.26
CA THR A 93 8.81 0.49 -19.74
C THR A 93 7.82 0.89 -20.83
N SER A 94 8.09 0.56 -22.10
CA SER A 94 7.28 0.99 -23.25
C SER A 94 5.85 0.43 -23.24
N ASN A 95 5.64 -0.71 -22.59
CA ASN A 95 4.35 -1.37 -22.46
C ASN A 95 3.49 -0.85 -21.28
N LEU A 96 4.02 0.07 -20.43
CA LEU A 96 3.27 0.68 -19.32
C LEU A 96 2.01 1.39 -19.85
N LYS A 97 0.88 1.17 -19.17
CA LYS A 97 -0.40 1.79 -19.48
C LYS A 97 -0.83 2.73 -18.37
N LEU A 98 -1.24 3.94 -18.76
CA LEU A 98 -1.72 4.99 -17.87
C LEU A 98 -3.16 5.36 -18.23
N SER A 99 -4.05 5.35 -17.25
CA SER A 99 -5.47 5.66 -17.45
C SER A 99 -5.70 7.12 -17.81
N TYR A 100 -6.48 7.38 -18.86
CA TYR A 100 -7.00 8.72 -19.15
C TYR A 100 -7.75 9.36 -17.99
N ASN A 101 -8.34 8.55 -17.10
CA ASN A 101 -9.15 9.00 -15.98
C ASN A 101 -8.39 9.15 -14.66
N ALA A 102 -7.12 8.77 -14.58
CA ALA A 102 -6.29 9.02 -13.41
C ALA A 102 -6.12 10.52 -13.17
N HIS A 103 -6.01 10.93 -11.90
CA HIS A 103 -5.83 12.33 -11.53
C HIS A 103 -4.36 12.68 -11.38
N ILE A 104 -4.02 13.92 -11.68
CA ILE A 104 -2.65 14.43 -11.62
C ILE A 104 -2.39 15.11 -10.27
N ILE A 105 -1.33 14.72 -9.61
CA ILE A 105 -0.82 15.44 -8.44
C ILE A 105 -0.09 16.68 -8.95
N MET A 106 -0.69 17.84 -8.73
CA MET A 106 -0.13 19.13 -9.10
C MET A 106 0.79 19.67 -8.00
N PRO A 107 1.71 20.61 -8.29
CA PRO A 107 2.61 21.21 -7.31
C PRO A 107 1.89 21.81 -6.09
N TYR A 108 0.74 22.46 -6.31
CA TYR A 108 -0.06 23.01 -5.22
C TYR A 108 -0.60 21.94 -4.25
N HIS A 109 -0.81 20.71 -4.70
CA HIS A 109 -1.20 19.61 -3.79
C HIS A 109 -0.08 19.27 -2.81
N LYS A 110 1.18 19.23 -3.27
CA LYS A 110 2.34 18.93 -2.42
C LYS A 110 2.53 20.04 -1.37
N ILE A 111 2.45 21.30 -1.80
CA ILE A 111 2.57 22.47 -0.90
C ILE A 111 1.44 22.47 0.13
N LEU A 112 0.20 22.26 -0.30
CA LEU A 112 -0.95 22.21 0.62
C LEU A 112 -0.84 21.06 1.62
N ASP A 113 -0.41 19.87 1.20
CA ASP A 113 -0.19 18.72 2.10
C ASP A 113 0.82 19.08 3.19
N GLU A 114 1.92 19.76 2.83
CA GLU A 114 2.92 20.23 3.78
C GLU A 114 2.39 21.29 4.73
N LEU A 115 1.76 22.33 4.21
CA LEU A 115 1.24 23.45 5.00
C LEU A 115 0.12 23.02 5.95
N ILE A 116 -0.79 22.15 5.49
CA ILE A 116 -1.86 21.58 6.32
C ILE A 116 -1.23 20.77 7.47
N GLU A 117 -0.31 19.87 7.17
CA GLU A 117 0.35 19.04 8.17
C GLU A 117 1.11 19.89 9.21
N GLU A 118 1.78 20.95 8.76
CA GLU A 118 2.47 21.88 9.67
C GLU A 118 1.51 22.67 10.56
N SER A 119 0.35 23.08 10.04
CA SER A 119 -0.66 23.81 10.78
C SER A 119 -1.31 23.03 11.91
N LEU A 120 -1.29 21.68 11.83
CA LEU A 120 -1.87 20.80 12.83
C LEU A 120 -1.06 20.72 14.13
N GLY A 121 0.21 21.16 14.15
CA GLY A 121 1.05 21.13 15.34
C GLY A 121 1.17 19.72 15.92
N ASP A 122 0.71 19.53 17.17
CA ASP A 122 0.75 18.22 17.85
C ASP A 122 -0.32 17.22 17.32
N ARG A 123 -1.29 17.71 16.55
CA ARG A 123 -2.33 16.88 15.93
C ARG A 123 -1.95 16.34 14.55
N LYS A 124 -0.67 16.36 14.20
CA LYS A 124 -0.17 15.86 12.92
C LYS A 124 -0.62 14.41 12.67
N ILE A 125 -1.08 14.16 11.46
CA ILE A 125 -1.45 12.82 10.99
C ILE A 125 -0.21 12.00 10.66
N GLY A 126 0.87 12.66 10.25
CA GLY A 126 2.11 12.03 9.79
C GLY A 126 2.07 11.73 8.30
N THR A 127 1.51 12.64 7.49
CA THR A 127 1.43 12.49 6.03
C THR A 127 2.81 12.35 5.38
N THR A 128 2.82 11.85 4.16
CA THR A 128 4.06 11.73 3.37
C THR A 128 4.47 13.05 2.69
N LYS A 129 3.66 14.10 2.81
CA LYS A 129 3.83 15.41 2.14
C LYS A 129 3.96 15.30 0.61
N LYS A 130 3.31 14.31 0.01
CA LYS A 130 3.35 14.03 -1.44
C LYS A 130 2.11 14.51 -2.19
N GLY A 131 1.23 15.25 -1.52
CA GLY A 131 0.03 15.83 -2.11
C GLY A 131 -1.11 14.84 -2.35
N ILE A 132 -1.05 13.65 -1.76
CA ILE A 132 -2.05 12.60 -1.97
C ILE A 132 -3.43 13.03 -1.47
N GLY A 133 -3.52 13.47 -0.21
CA GLY A 133 -4.76 13.92 0.40
C GLY A 133 -5.42 15.07 -0.36
N PRO A 134 -4.72 16.18 -0.61
CA PRO A 134 -5.25 17.30 -1.38
C PRO A 134 -5.70 16.90 -2.81
N CYS A 135 -4.97 15.99 -3.49
CA CYS A 135 -5.35 15.52 -4.82
C CYS A 135 -6.64 14.69 -4.81
N TYR A 136 -6.80 13.76 -3.86
CA TYR A 136 -8.06 13.03 -3.67
C TYR A 136 -9.19 13.98 -3.23
N GLY A 137 -8.90 15.01 -2.43
CA GLY A 137 -9.84 16.06 -2.08
C GLY A 137 -10.39 16.77 -3.33
N ASP A 138 -9.53 17.21 -4.23
CA ASP A 138 -9.94 17.84 -5.49
C ASP A 138 -10.71 16.88 -6.40
N LYS A 139 -10.35 15.59 -6.43
CA LYS A 139 -11.10 14.56 -7.15
C LYS A 139 -12.55 14.48 -6.66
N ILE A 140 -12.78 14.42 -5.34
CA ILE A 140 -14.11 14.31 -4.74
C ILE A 140 -14.89 15.62 -4.91
N GLN A 141 -14.22 16.78 -4.84
CA GLN A 141 -14.82 18.08 -5.13
C GLN A 141 -15.08 18.31 -6.64
N ARG A 142 -14.63 17.40 -7.51
CA ARG A 142 -14.78 17.46 -8.98
C ARG A 142 -14.00 18.63 -9.62
N LYS A 143 -12.92 19.06 -8.98
CA LYS A 143 -11.98 20.10 -9.43
C LYS A 143 -10.69 19.51 -10.00
N GLY A 144 -10.38 18.25 -9.69
CA GLY A 144 -9.15 17.59 -10.08
C GLY A 144 -8.90 17.60 -11.59
N ILE A 145 -7.62 17.68 -11.95
CA ILE A 145 -7.14 17.58 -13.33
C ILE A 145 -6.84 16.11 -13.62
N ARG A 146 -7.43 15.57 -14.69
CA ARG A 146 -7.20 14.21 -15.15
C ARG A 146 -6.15 14.17 -16.26
N ILE A 147 -5.61 12.98 -16.52
CA ILE A 147 -4.72 12.75 -17.65
C ILE A 147 -5.34 13.23 -18.98
N GLN A 148 -6.60 12.89 -19.26
CA GLN A 148 -7.29 13.34 -20.46
C GLN A 148 -7.45 14.88 -20.57
N ASP A 149 -7.53 15.57 -19.45
CA ASP A 149 -7.56 17.04 -19.45
C ASP A 149 -6.19 17.61 -19.82
N PHE A 150 -5.12 17.01 -19.30
CA PHE A 150 -3.74 17.36 -19.61
C PHE A 150 -3.41 17.17 -21.10
N LEU A 151 -3.90 16.07 -21.72
CA LEU A 151 -3.71 15.80 -23.13
C LEU A 151 -4.40 16.82 -24.06
N SER A 152 -5.32 17.63 -23.53
CA SER A 152 -5.92 18.76 -24.25
C SER A 152 -5.33 20.08 -23.74
N PRO A 153 -4.41 20.74 -24.47
CA PRO A 153 -3.69 21.93 -23.97
C PRO A 153 -4.60 23.04 -23.45
N GLU A 154 -5.69 23.33 -24.18
CA GLU A 154 -6.62 24.40 -23.80
C GLU A 154 -7.40 24.04 -22.53
N LYS A 155 -7.82 22.77 -22.38
CA LYS A 155 -8.48 22.30 -21.15
C LYS A 155 -7.53 22.32 -19.97
N PHE A 156 -6.27 21.91 -20.17
CA PHE A 156 -5.26 21.90 -19.13
C PHE A 156 -4.99 23.33 -18.62
N LYS A 157 -4.76 24.29 -19.53
CA LYS A 157 -4.55 25.70 -19.20
C LYS A 157 -5.72 26.26 -18.39
N SER A 158 -6.96 26.06 -18.86
CA SER A 158 -8.16 26.58 -18.19
C SER A 158 -8.28 26.01 -16.77
N LYS A 159 -8.22 24.68 -16.61
CA LYS A 159 -8.34 24.04 -15.30
C LYS A 159 -7.19 24.38 -14.37
N LEU A 160 -5.96 24.47 -14.89
CA LEU A 160 -4.80 24.88 -14.11
C LEU A 160 -4.98 26.31 -13.57
N GLN A 161 -5.42 27.25 -14.42
CA GLN A 161 -5.64 28.65 -14.02
C GLN A 161 -6.72 28.76 -12.93
N GLU A 162 -7.85 28.08 -13.12
CA GLU A 162 -8.96 28.07 -12.15
C GLU A 162 -8.51 27.50 -10.80
N ASN A 163 -7.89 26.33 -10.80
CA ASN A 163 -7.43 25.69 -9.58
C ASN A 163 -6.32 26.50 -8.90
N LEU A 164 -5.38 27.03 -9.67
CA LEU A 164 -4.25 27.75 -9.11
C LEU A 164 -4.69 29.07 -8.44
N ASN A 165 -5.68 29.78 -9.01
CA ASN A 165 -6.25 30.97 -8.39
C ASN A 165 -6.83 30.65 -7.01
N GLU A 166 -7.62 29.57 -6.89
CA GLU A 166 -8.18 29.12 -5.61
C GLU A 166 -7.08 28.67 -4.63
N LYS A 167 -6.17 27.81 -5.10
CA LYS A 167 -5.12 27.26 -4.23
C LYS A 167 -4.12 28.29 -3.77
N ASN A 168 -3.74 29.24 -4.63
CA ASN A 168 -2.88 30.35 -4.24
C ASN A 168 -3.53 31.24 -3.16
N THR A 169 -4.83 31.54 -3.29
CA THR A 169 -5.56 32.25 -2.22
C THR A 169 -5.47 31.51 -0.89
N ILE A 170 -5.67 30.20 -0.89
CA ILE A 170 -5.56 29.36 0.33
C ILE A 170 -4.13 29.39 0.88
N ILE A 171 -3.13 29.23 0.02
CA ILE A 171 -1.72 29.21 0.39
C ILE A 171 -1.30 30.54 1.01
N GLU A 172 -1.64 31.66 0.37
CA GLU A 172 -1.22 33.01 0.83
C GLU A 172 -2.04 33.48 2.03
N GLU A 173 -3.38 33.43 1.93
CA GLU A 173 -4.23 34.07 2.93
C GLU A 173 -4.39 33.23 4.20
N ILE A 174 -4.49 31.91 4.08
CA ILE A 174 -4.71 31.01 5.21
C ILE A 174 -3.38 30.56 5.80
N TYR A 175 -2.48 30.02 4.97
CA TYR A 175 -1.24 29.41 5.45
C TYR A 175 -0.02 30.34 5.41
N LYS A 176 -0.14 31.57 4.85
CA LYS A 176 0.95 32.54 4.71
C LYS A 176 2.16 32.02 3.95
N GLY A 177 1.90 31.08 3.04
CA GLY A 177 2.89 30.50 2.13
C GLY A 177 3.10 31.37 0.89
N LYS A 178 3.98 30.91 -0.01
CA LYS A 178 4.29 31.60 -1.27
C LYS A 178 3.41 31.05 -2.39
N ALA A 179 2.72 31.95 -3.11
CA ALA A 179 1.96 31.59 -4.31
C ALA A 179 2.83 30.94 -5.39
N LEU A 180 2.23 30.06 -6.13
CA LEU A 180 2.81 29.39 -7.28
C LEU A 180 2.56 30.19 -8.57
N ASN A 181 3.53 30.14 -9.48
CA ASN A 181 3.43 30.82 -10.77
C ASN A 181 2.81 29.88 -11.82
N PHE A 182 1.82 30.40 -12.55
CA PHE A 182 1.12 29.66 -13.59
C PHE A 182 2.03 29.26 -14.75
N ASP A 183 2.82 30.19 -15.27
CA ASP A 183 3.66 29.96 -16.44
C ASP A 183 4.80 28.98 -16.15
N GLU A 184 5.35 29.02 -14.93
CA GLU A 184 6.35 28.04 -14.47
C GLU A 184 5.77 26.62 -14.46
N ILE A 185 4.59 26.43 -13.84
CA ILE A 185 3.93 25.12 -13.81
C ILE A 185 3.57 24.65 -15.22
N LEU A 186 2.99 25.53 -16.03
CA LEU A 186 2.62 25.19 -17.40
C LEU A 186 3.84 24.73 -18.20
N SER A 187 4.94 25.50 -18.15
CA SER A 187 6.19 25.16 -18.86
C SER A 187 6.80 23.84 -18.38
N GLU A 188 6.81 23.60 -17.06
CA GLU A 188 7.30 22.36 -16.50
C GLU A 188 6.46 21.16 -16.99
N TYR A 189 5.14 21.26 -16.90
CA TYR A 189 4.24 20.15 -17.26
C TYR A 189 4.24 19.84 -18.75
N GLU A 190 4.47 20.83 -19.63
CA GLU A 190 4.63 20.58 -21.07
C GLU A 190 5.82 19.66 -21.38
N THR A 191 6.84 19.62 -20.54
CA THR A 191 7.99 18.70 -20.71
C THR A 191 7.62 17.22 -20.56
N PHE A 192 6.48 16.91 -19.91
CA PHE A 192 5.98 15.55 -19.72
C PHE A 192 5.03 15.10 -20.83
N ARG A 193 4.60 16.00 -21.74
CA ARG A 193 3.52 15.73 -22.69
C ARG A 193 3.75 14.49 -23.55
N GLU A 194 4.88 14.41 -24.22
CA GLU A 194 5.20 13.28 -25.11
C GLU A 194 5.19 11.94 -24.35
N LEU A 195 5.79 11.90 -23.17
CA LEU A 195 5.80 10.70 -22.32
C LEU A 195 4.39 10.30 -21.92
N ILE A 196 3.60 11.24 -21.37
CA ILE A 196 2.26 10.95 -20.88
C ILE A 196 1.33 10.54 -22.02
N GLU A 197 1.44 11.17 -23.19
CA GLU A 197 0.67 10.80 -24.38
C GLU A 197 0.97 9.37 -24.83
N SER A 198 2.25 8.97 -24.85
CA SER A 198 2.67 7.62 -25.26
C SER A 198 2.18 6.51 -24.33
N LEU A 199 2.00 6.80 -23.03
CA LEU A 199 1.54 5.84 -22.03
C LEU A 199 0.01 5.77 -21.90
N SER A 200 -0.69 6.85 -22.30
CA SER A 200 -2.11 7.05 -21.98
C SER A 200 -3.05 6.20 -22.82
N THR A 201 -4.02 5.59 -22.16
CA THR A 201 -5.04 4.75 -22.85
C THR A 201 -6.30 4.63 -22.01
N ASP A 202 -7.37 4.07 -22.61
CA ASP A 202 -8.55 3.57 -21.88
C ASP A 202 -8.20 2.25 -21.19
N THR A 203 -7.68 2.36 -19.96
CA THR A 203 -7.29 1.18 -19.17
C THR A 203 -8.48 0.31 -18.78
N SER A 204 -9.69 0.87 -18.64
CA SER A 204 -10.90 0.11 -18.33
C SER A 204 -11.23 -0.85 -19.49
N LEU A 205 -11.24 -0.34 -20.73
CA LEU A 205 -11.44 -1.16 -21.92
C LEU A 205 -10.31 -2.17 -22.10
N PHE A 206 -9.06 -1.76 -21.88
CA PHE A 206 -7.89 -2.63 -22.01
C PHE A 206 -7.96 -3.83 -21.03
N ILE A 207 -8.27 -3.57 -19.75
CA ILE A 207 -8.42 -4.62 -18.73
C ILE A 207 -9.61 -5.51 -19.06
N SER A 208 -10.77 -4.93 -19.45
CA SER A 208 -11.95 -5.68 -19.82
C SER A 208 -11.70 -6.64 -20.99
N ASN A 209 -10.95 -6.21 -22.01
CA ASN A 209 -10.59 -7.07 -23.14
C ASN A 209 -9.62 -8.18 -22.70
N SER A 210 -8.65 -7.87 -21.85
CA SER A 210 -7.72 -8.86 -21.27
C SER A 210 -8.45 -9.94 -20.47
N ILE A 211 -9.51 -9.58 -19.73
CA ILE A 211 -10.39 -10.55 -19.05
C ILE A 211 -11.07 -11.48 -20.07
N LYS A 212 -11.62 -10.94 -21.16
CA LYS A 212 -12.25 -11.75 -22.22
C LYS A 212 -11.26 -12.66 -22.93
N GLU A 213 -10.01 -12.26 -23.01
CA GLU A 213 -8.89 -13.06 -23.55
C GLU A 213 -8.36 -14.10 -22.55
N ASN A 214 -8.99 -14.25 -21.39
CA ASN A 214 -8.58 -15.16 -20.30
C ASN A 214 -7.16 -14.95 -19.78
N LYS A 215 -6.66 -13.72 -19.79
CA LYS A 215 -5.38 -13.36 -19.22
C LYS A 215 -5.37 -13.45 -17.69
N ASN A 216 -4.21 -13.71 -17.12
CA ASN A 216 -3.99 -13.69 -15.68
C ASN A 216 -3.73 -12.25 -15.23
N ILE A 217 -4.56 -11.74 -14.34
CA ILE A 217 -4.50 -10.34 -13.90
C ILE A 217 -4.26 -10.28 -12.39
N LEU A 218 -3.19 -9.59 -12.01
CA LEU A 218 -2.89 -9.24 -10.63
C LEU A 218 -3.33 -7.80 -10.36
N PHE A 219 -4.21 -7.62 -9.38
CA PHE A 219 -4.56 -6.31 -8.85
C PHE A 219 -3.69 -6.02 -7.63
N GLU A 220 -2.79 -5.05 -7.79
CA GLU A 220 -1.80 -4.65 -6.81
C GLU A 220 -2.33 -3.52 -5.93
N GLY A 221 -2.65 -3.83 -4.67
CA GLY A 221 -3.05 -2.85 -3.68
C GLY A 221 -1.87 -2.12 -3.05
N ALA A 222 -2.07 -0.86 -2.70
CA ALA A 222 -1.14 -0.04 -1.95
C ALA A 222 -1.64 0.18 -0.52
N GLN A 223 -0.75 0.55 0.41
CA GLN A 223 -1.03 0.71 1.84
C GLN A 223 -1.57 -0.59 2.48
N GLY A 224 -2.53 -0.51 3.38
CA GLY A 224 -3.14 -1.66 4.04
C GLY A 224 -4.56 -1.35 4.52
N THR A 225 -5.33 -2.39 4.85
CA THR A 225 -6.77 -2.27 5.20
C THR A 225 -7.03 -1.29 6.34
N LEU A 226 -6.18 -1.27 7.37
CA LEU A 226 -6.36 -0.37 8.51
C LEU A 226 -5.98 1.09 8.20
N LEU A 227 -5.50 1.37 6.98
CA LEU A 227 -5.31 2.72 6.43
C LEU A 227 -6.40 3.11 5.42
N ASP A 228 -7.42 2.29 5.20
CA ASP A 228 -8.55 2.61 4.31
C ASP A 228 -9.30 3.85 4.80
N ILE A 229 -9.69 4.75 3.88
CA ILE A 229 -10.36 6.02 4.24
C ILE A 229 -11.70 5.79 4.97
N ASP A 230 -12.43 4.72 4.63
CA ASP A 230 -13.75 4.42 5.19
C ASP A 230 -13.68 3.41 6.34
N HIS A 231 -12.75 2.45 6.28
CA HIS A 231 -12.69 1.29 7.16
C HIS A 231 -11.45 1.24 8.05
N GLY A 232 -10.51 2.16 7.86
CA GLY A 232 -9.30 2.24 8.66
C GLY A 232 -9.48 3.01 9.99
N THR A 233 -8.35 3.25 10.65
CA THR A 233 -8.27 3.99 11.92
C THR A 233 -8.32 5.50 11.68
N TYR A 234 -9.44 6.00 11.16
CA TYR A 234 -9.65 7.42 10.90
C TYR A 234 -9.44 8.27 12.17
N PRO A 235 -8.78 9.44 12.12
CA PRO A 235 -8.27 10.13 10.91
C PRO A 235 -6.87 9.68 10.45
N PHE A 236 -6.24 8.72 11.11
CA PHE A 236 -4.89 8.23 10.82
C PHE A 236 -4.90 7.19 9.70
N VAL A 237 -5.32 7.60 8.51
CA VAL A 237 -5.55 6.77 7.31
C VAL A 237 -4.96 7.43 6.08
N THR A 238 -4.93 6.69 4.96
CA THR A 238 -4.68 7.29 3.62
C THR A 238 -5.98 7.84 3.03
N SER A 239 -5.89 8.68 2.01
CA SER A 239 -7.05 9.32 1.39
C SER A 239 -7.69 8.50 0.27
N SER A 240 -7.46 7.19 0.25
CA SER A 240 -8.03 6.28 -0.75
C SER A 240 -8.58 5.01 -0.10
N ASN A 241 -9.47 4.32 -0.82
CA ASN A 241 -9.93 3.00 -0.41
C ASN A 241 -8.88 1.95 -0.77
N THR A 242 -8.34 1.28 0.25
CA THR A 242 -7.31 0.24 0.13
C THR A 242 -7.89 -1.16 0.09
N SER A 243 -9.19 -1.28 0.32
CA SER A 243 -9.92 -2.54 0.37
C SER A 243 -10.08 -3.22 -0.99
N ALA A 244 -10.28 -4.53 -0.98
CA ALA A 244 -10.44 -5.36 -2.18
C ALA A 244 -11.59 -4.88 -3.08
N GLY A 245 -12.69 -4.40 -2.49
CA GLY A 245 -13.84 -3.87 -3.24
C GLY A 245 -13.49 -2.73 -4.19
N ASN A 246 -12.45 -1.96 -3.86
CA ASN A 246 -11.98 -0.87 -4.71
C ASN A 246 -11.18 -1.34 -5.94
N ALA A 247 -10.77 -2.59 -6.02
CA ALA A 247 -10.07 -3.11 -7.20
C ALA A 247 -10.93 -2.99 -8.47
N SER A 248 -12.23 -3.29 -8.38
CA SER A 248 -13.18 -3.09 -9.49
C SER A 248 -13.37 -1.60 -9.82
N ILE A 249 -13.68 -0.77 -8.81
CA ILE A 249 -13.96 0.65 -8.99
C ILE A 249 -12.74 1.39 -9.53
N GLY A 250 -11.58 1.21 -8.89
CA GLY A 250 -10.34 1.89 -9.24
C GLY A 250 -9.78 1.48 -10.60
N SER A 251 -10.07 0.26 -11.06
CA SER A 251 -9.68 -0.24 -12.38
C SER A 251 -10.69 0.10 -13.47
N GLY A 252 -11.92 0.52 -13.09
CA GLY A 252 -12.98 0.84 -14.04
C GLY A 252 -13.59 -0.41 -14.70
N ILE A 253 -13.63 -1.53 -13.98
CA ILE A 253 -14.27 -2.77 -14.40
C ILE A 253 -15.50 -3.04 -13.54
N GLY A 254 -16.46 -3.81 -14.06
CA GLY A 254 -17.62 -4.24 -13.28
C GLY A 254 -17.24 -5.11 -12.09
N PRO A 255 -18.19 -5.39 -11.19
CA PRO A 255 -17.95 -6.34 -10.11
C PRO A 255 -17.50 -7.71 -10.67
N LEU A 256 -16.30 -8.12 -10.32
CA LEU A 256 -15.76 -9.43 -10.68
C LEU A 256 -15.88 -10.37 -9.49
N ASN A 257 -16.06 -11.65 -9.77
CA ASN A 257 -15.79 -12.70 -8.83
C ASN A 257 -14.28 -12.99 -8.89
N PHE A 258 -13.49 -12.32 -8.06
CA PHE A 258 -12.05 -12.55 -7.99
C PHE A 258 -11.78 -13.97 -7.53
N GLU A 259 -10.90 -14.67 -8.24
CA GLU A 259 -10.53 -16.04 -7.89
C GLU A 259 -9.80 -16.10 -6.56
N LYS A 260 -8.93 -15.10 -6.32
CA LYS A 260 -8.14 -15.00 -5.09
C LYS A 260 -8.08 -13.57 -4.56
N VAL A 261 -8.26 -13.44 -3.26
CA VAL A 261 -8.00 -12.21 -2.51
C VAL A 261 -6.98 -12.53 -1.43
N VAL A 262 -5.72 -12.20 -1.70
CA VAL A 262 -4.57 -12.52 -0.85
C VAL A 262 -4.31 -11.37 0.11
N GLY A 263 -4.51 -11.61 1.40
CA GLY A 263 -4.14 -10.70 2.47
C GLY A 263 -2.68 -10.88 2.87
N VAL A 264 -1.86 -9.84 2.71
CA VAL A 264 -0.48 -9.86 3.19
C VAL A 264 -0.45 -9.36 4.62
N THR A 265 0.11 -10.16 5.53
CA THR A 265 0.32 -9.81 6.93
C THR A 265 1.74 -10.16 7.36
N LYS A 266 2.35 -9.37 8.23
CA LYS A 266 3.59 -9.78 8.90
C LYS A 266 3.27 -10.78 10.03
N ALA A 267 4.26 -11.55 10.42
CA ALA A 267 4.21 -12.37 11.63
C ALA A 267 4.13 -11.52 12.93
N TYR A 268 4.23 -10.20 12.82
CA TYR A 268 4.03 -9.18 13.87
C TYR A 268 3.36 -7.97 13.22
N ILE A 269 3.21 -6.85 13.92
CA ILE A 269 2.63 -5.63 13.35
C ILE A 269 3.63 -4.48 13.41
N SER A 270 3.63 -3.63 12.38
CA SER A 270 4.28 -2.32 12.43
C SER A 270 3.36 -1.21 11.93
N ARG A 271 3.57 0.00 12.44
CA ARG A 271 2.82 1.19 12.04
C ARG A 271 3.74 2.39 11.89
N VAL A 272 3.50 3.20 10.86
CA VAL A 272 4.10 4.53 10.69
C VAL A 272 3.15 5.59 11.22
N GLY A 273 3.67 6.62 11.87
CA GLY A 273 2.89 7.75 12.35
C GLY A 273 2.14 7.50 13.65
N THR A 274 1.18 8.37 13.91
CA THR A 274 0.36 8.39 15.12
C THR A 274 -0.89 7.53 14.98
N GLY A 275 -1.75 7.55 15.99
CA GLY A 275 -3.01 6.80 16.03
C GLY A 275 -2.92 5.51 16.85
N PRO A 276 -4.06 4.84 17.07
CA PRO A 276 -4.17 3.70 17.95
C PRO A 276 -3.34 2.51 17.47
N PHE A 277 -2.68 1.83 18.42
CA PHE A 277 -1.89 0.63 18.16
C PHE A 277 -1.92 -0.28 19.39
N MET A 278 -2.90 -1.17 19.43
CA MET A 278 -3.26 -1.95 20.60
C MET A 278 -2.14 -2.85 21.14
N THR A 279 -1.33 -3.41 20.23
CA THR A 279 -0.29 -4.39 20.57
C THR A 279 1.11 -3.79 20.58
N GLU A 280 1.23 -2.46 20.52
CA GLU A 280 2.53 -1.78 20.50
C GLU A 280 3.42 -2.19 21.68
N GLN A 281 4.69 -2.44 21.38
CA GLN A 281 5.71 -2.80 22.34
C GLN A 281 6.74 -1.67 22.46
N SER A 282 6.56 -0.81 23.48
CA SER A 282 7.52 0.26 23.81
C SER A 282 8.58 -0.22 24.80
N ASN A 283 9.18 -1.38 24.52
CA ASN A 283 10.12 -2.09 25.37
C ASN A 283 11.19 -2.81 24.54
N LYS A 284 12.03 -3.63 25.17
CA LYS A 284 13.09 -4.41 24.51
C LYS A 284 12.58 -5.30 23.37
N ILE A 285 11.36 -5.81 23.44
CA ILE A 285 10.73 -6.59 22.35
C ILE A 285 10.47 -5.71 21.17
N GLY A 286 9.87 -4.53 21.38
CA GLY A 286 9.66 -3.56 20.31
C GLY A 286 10.98 -3.15 19.64
N ASP A 287 12.03 -2.89 20.41
CA ASP A 287 13.36 -2.60 19.88
C ASP A 287 13.90 -3.76 19.04
N TYR A 288 13.77 -4.98 19.54
CA TYR A 288 14.17 -6.19 18.82
C TYR A 288 13.45 -6.33 17.46
N LEU A 289 12.12 -6.19 17.45
CA LEU A 289 11.31 -6.27 16.23
C LEU A 289 11.71 -5.19 15.20
N ILE A 290 12.02 -3.98 15.68
CA ILE A 290 12.45 -2.87 14.82
C ILE A 290 13.81 -3.15 14.20
N GLU A 291 14.79 -3.50 14.99
CA GLU A 291 16.17 -3.70 14.53
C GLU A 291 16.25 -4.95 13.62
N LYS A 292 15.76 -6.10 14.09
CA LYS A 292 15.81 -7.33 13.30
C LYS A 292 14.91 -7.30 12.07
N GLY A 293 13.75 -6.64 12.19
CA GLY A 293 12.82 -6.45 11.07
C GLY A 293 13.22 -5.34 10.11
N ALA A 294 14.28 -4.56 10.41
CA ALA A 294 14.66 -3.36 9.68
C ALA A 294 13.46 -2.41 9.45
N GLU A 295 12.71 -2.15 10.55
CA GLU A 295 11.47 -1.39 10.50
C GLU A 295 11.74 0.12 10.49
N PHE A 296 12.31 0.58 9.37
CA PHE A 296 12.58 1.98 9.08
C PHE A 296 11.90 2.38 7.78
N GLY A 297 11.41 3.61 7.71
CA GLY A 297 10.75 4.13 6.51
C GLY A 297 11.73 4.20 5.34
N THR A 298 11.40 3.58 4.21
CA THR A 298 12.27 3.49 3.03
C THR A 298 12.70 4.86 2.49
N VAL A 299 11.82 5.86 2.59
CA VAL A 299 12.08 7.23 2.09
C VAL A 299 12.59 8.16 3.17
N THR A 300 12.04 8.06 4.39
CA THR A 300 12.30 9.02 5.48
C THR A 300 13.31 8.51 6.50
N GLY A 301 13.67 7.23 6.48
CA GLY A 301 14.48 6.59 7.51
C GLY A 301 13.82 6.56 8.91
N ARG A 302 12.56 7.03 9.02
CA ARG A 302 11.86 7.13 10.30
C ARG A 302 11.60 5.74 10.87
N ARG A 303 11.94 5.55 12.14
CA ARG A 303 11.65 4.34 12.90
C ARG A 303 10.14 4.09 12.97
N ARG A 304 9.72 2.85 12.68
CA ARG A 304 8.33 2.43 12.82
C ARG A 304 8.06 1.98 14.25
N ARG A 305 6.82 2.10 14.67
CA ARG A 305 6.28 1.49 15.89
C ARG A 305 6.03 0.01 15.59
N CYS A 306 6.42 -0.90 16.49
CA CYS A 306 6.23 -2.34 16.32
C CYS A 306 5.51 -2.95 17.50
N GLY A 307 4.80 -4.05 17.25
CA GLY A 307 4.04 -4.78 18.27
C GLY A 307 3.72 -6.21 17.86
N TRP A 308 3.16 -6.96 18.78
CA TRP A 308 2.73 -8.32 18.55
C TRP A 308 1.61 -8.41 17.49
N LEU A 309 1.54 -9.53 16.78
CA LEU A 309 0.46 -9.77 15.82
C LEU A 309 -0.90 -9.66 16.49
N ASP A 310 -1.80 -8.94 15.85
CA ASP A 310 -3.16 -8.69 16.32
C ASP A 310 -4.17 -9.43 15.42
N LEU A 311 -4.68 -10.55 15.90
CA LEU A 311 -5.64 -11.36 15.15
C LEU A 311 -7.04 -10.76 15.13
N VAL A 312 -7.40 -9.90 16.10
CA VAL A 312 -8.71 -9.21 16.10
C VAL A 312 -8.75 -8.26 14.90
N SER A 313 -7.69 -7.46 14.70
CA SER A 313 -7.59 -6.55 13.56
C SER A 313 -7.42 -7.32 12.24
N LEU A 314 -6.71 -8.46 12.24
CA LEU A 314 -6.55 -9.30 11.05
C LEU A 314 -7.89 -9.94 10.63
N LYS A 315 -8.69 -10.43 11.59
CA LYS A 315 -10.03 -10.98 11.33
C LYS A 315 -10.98 -9.90 10.78
N TYR A 316 -10.89 -8.68 11.31
CA TYR A 316 -11.59 -7.53 10.73
C TYR A 316 -11.18 -7.26 9.29
N SER A 317 -9.88 -7.22 9.02
CA SER A 317 -9.34 -7.03 7.65
C SER A 317 -9.81 -8.15 6.71
N ALA A 318 -9.85 -9.38 7.19
CA ALA A 318 -10.35 -10.54 6.46
C ALA A 318 -11.80 -10.37 6.02
N ARG A 319 -12.65 -9.94 6.95
CA ARG A 319 -14.07 -9.68 6.69
C ARG A 319 -14.29 -8.57 5.67
N ILE A 320 -13.58 -7.43 5.83
CA ILE A 320 -13.74 -6.28 4.92
C ILE A 320 -13.33 -6.61 3.50
N ASN A 321 -12.32 -7.47 3.34
CA ASN A 321 -11.74 -7.79 2.04
C ASN A 321 -12.22 -9.13 1.47
N SER A 322 -12.99 -9.92 2.21
CA SER A 322 -13.31 -11.29 1.84
C SER A 322 -12.05 -12.09 1.48
N LEU A 323 -11.04 -12.05 2.36
CA LEU A 323 -9.77 -12.71 2.11
C LEU A 323 -9.97 -14.20 1.89
N SER A 324 -9.42 -14.73 0.80
CA SER A 324 -9.45 -16.17 0.50
C SER A 324 -8.19 -16.90 0.97
N GLU A 325 -7.08 -16.17 1.07
CA GLU A 325 -5.77 -16.73 1.42
C GLU A 325 -4.96 -15.67 2.19
N LEU A 326 -4.06 -16.11 3.09
CA LEU A 326 -3.06 -15.28 3.73
C LEU A 326 -1.66 -15.58 3.19
N PHE A 327 -0.87 -14.51 3.06
CA PHE A 327 0.57 -14.55 2.88
C PHE A 327 1.22 -13.93 4.11
N ILE A 328 1.87 -14.76 4.94
CA ILE A 328 2.61 -14.28 6.12
C ILE A 328 4.03 -13.92 5.72
N THR A 329 4.47 -12.72 6.07
CA THR A 329 5.82 -12.23 5.82
C THR A 329 6.61 -12.08 7.12
N LYS A 330 7.93 -12.05 6.99
CA LYS A 330 8.86 -11.76 8.11
C LYS A 330 8.75 -12.71 9.31
N LEU A 331 8.46 -14.00 9.07
CA LEU A 331 8.48 -15.00 10.13
C LEU A 331 9.87 -15.16 10.74
N ASP A 332 10.91 -15.01 9.94
CA ASP A 332 12.33 -15.01 10.32
C ASP A 332 12.70 -13.96 11.37
N VAL A 333 11.96 -12.86 11.43
CA VAL A 333 12.19 -11.78 12.41
C VAL A 333 11.91 -12.23 13.83
N LEU A 334 11.01 -13.20 14.03
CA LEU A 334 10.67 -13.73 15.35
C LEU A 334 11.71 -14.75 15.88
N THR A 335 12.63 -15.23 15.04
CA THR A 335 13.69 -16.16 15.44
C THR A 335 14.61 -15.55 16.50
N GLY A 336 14.82 -16.23 17.63
CA GLY A 336 15.67 -15.79 18.74
C GLY A 336 14.88 -15.16 19.90
N LEU A 337 13.54 -15.16 19.81
CA LEU A 337 12.68 -14.83 20.94
C LEU A 337 12.33 -16.12 21.69
N ASP A 338 12.42 -16.08 23.04
CA ASP A 338 12.02 -17.21 23.87
C ASP A 338 10.50 -17.43 23.89
N GLU A 339 9.75 -16.34 23.79
CA GLU A 339 8.29 -16.33 23.77
C GLU A 339 7.78 -15.36 22.69
N VAL A 340 6.74 -15.77 21.98
CA VAL A 340 6.04 -14.96 20.97
C VAL A 340 4.57 -14.84 21.36
N ASN A 341 4.04 -13.62 21.39
CA ASN A 341 2.67 -13.36 21.79
C ASN A 341 1.80 -12.98 20.59
N ILE A 342 0.54 -13.40 20.64
CA ILE A 342 -0.52 -13.03 19.69
C ILE A 342 -1.68 -12.40 20.46
N CYS A 343 -2.17 -11.26 19.99
CA CYS A 343 -3.39 -10.66 20.53
C CYS A 343 -4.61 -11.40 19.95
N VAL A 344 -5.44 -11.92 20.85
CA VAL A 344 -6.64 -12.71 20.55
C VAL A 344 -7.93 -12.04 20.95
N GLY A 345 -7.87 -10.91 21.62
CA GLY A 345 -9.00 -10.14 22.10
C GLY A 345 -8.56 -8.81 22.69
N TYR A 346 -9.52 -7.95 22.99
CA TYR A 346 -9.30 -6.72 23.73
C TYR A 346 -10.13 -6.69 24.98
N LYS A 347 -9.61 -6.10 26.05
CA LYS A 347 -10.36 -5.84 27.27
C LYS A 347 -10.73 -4.37 27.33
N PHE A 348 -12.02 -4.07 27.34
CA PHE A 348 -12.58 -2.73 27.52
C PHE A 348 -13.48 -2.73 28.75
N LYS A 349 -13.08 -2.03 29.81
CA LYS A 349 -13.75 -2.10 31.13
C LYS A 349 -13.82 -3.56 31.61
N ASP A 350 -15.04 -4.05 31.86
CA ASP A 350 -15.29 -5.42 32.33
C ASP A 350 -15.66 -6.38 31.18
N GLN A 351 -15.53 -5.96 29.92
CA GLN A 351 -15.93 -6.76 28.78
C GLN A 351 -14.69 -7.19 27.97
N GLU A 352 -14.72 -8.41 27.48
CA GLU A 352 -13.79 -8.90 26.47
C GLU A 352 -14.42 -8.71 25.08
N LEU A 353 -13.67 -8.09 24.18
CA LEU A 353 -14.07 -7.85 22.80
C LEU A 353 -13.28 -8.81 21.88
N THR A 354 -13.99 -9.62 21.13
CA THR A 354 -13.43 -10.55 20.14
C THR A 354 -13.51 -10.01 18.72
N ASP A 355 -14.30 -8.95 18.52
CA ASP A 355 -14.42 -8.20 17.28
C ASP A 355 -13.74 -6.84 17.39
N TYR A 356 -13.21 -6.37 16.26
CA TYR A 356 -12.50 -5.09 16.17
C TYR A 356 -13.46 -3.93 16.42
N PRO A 357 -13.26 -3.11 17.47
CA PRO A 357 -14.15 -2.00 17.77
C PRO A 357 -13.91 -0.86 16.77
N LEU A 358 -15.00 -0.39 16.15
CA LEU A 358 -14.95 0.73 15.20
C LEU A 358 -14.99 2.11 15.87
N VAL A 359 -15.32 2.15 17.17
CA VAL A 359 -15.35 3.39 17.95
C VAL A 359 -13.97 3.67 18.51
N GLU A 360 -13.36 4.78 18.07
CA GLU A 360 -11.98 5.18 18.43
C GLU A 360 -11.77 5.17 19.96
N ASP A 361 -12.68 5.74 20.70
CA ASP A 361 -12.65 5.83 22.18
C ASP A 361 -12.61 4.45 22.86
N ILE A 362 -13.26 3.44 22.27
CA ILE A 362 -13.20 2.06 22.75
C ILE A 362 -11.84 1.45 22.42
N LEU A 363 -11.37 1.66 21.22
CA LEU A 363 -10.08 1.15 20.76
C LEU A 363 -8.95 1.70 21.63
N GLU A 364 -8.89 3.02 21.83
CA GLU A 364 -7.83 3.68 22.61
C GLU A 364 -7.82 3.28 24.11
N LYS A 365 -8.98 3.00 24.68
CA LYS A 365 -9.12 2.64 26.11
C LYS A 365 -9.08 1.13 26.35
N SER A 366 -8.97 0.33 25.31
CA SER A 366 -8.87 -1.12 25.44
C SER A 366 -7.42 -1.55 25.71
N THR A 367 -7.26 -2.73 26.28
CA THR A 367 -5.95 -3.39 26.43
C THR A 367 -5.97 -4.74 25.74
N PRO A 368 -4.85 -5.15 25.10
CA PRO A 368 -4.80 -6.41 24.38
C PRO A 368 -4.81 -7.61 25.34
N ILE A 369 -5.50 -8.68 24.92
CA ILE A 369 -5.47 -10.00 25.58
C ILE A 369 -4.56 -10.88 24.71
N TYR A 370 -3.49 -11.39 25.31
CA TYR A 370 -2.50 -12.20 24.61
C TYR A 370 -2.64 -13.69 24.88
N LYS A 371 -2.31 -14.48 23.85
CA LYS A 371 -1.96 -15.89 23.95
C LYS A 371 -0.47 -16.02 23.66
N SER A 372 0.26 -16.68 24.57
CA SER A 372 1.70 -16.92 24.44
C SER A 372 1.99 -18.21 23.72
N PHE A 373 3.08 -18.23 22.98
CA PHE A 373 3.63 -19.36 22.26
C PHE A 373 5.13 -19.47 22.58
N GLU A 374 5.65 -20.69 22.63
CA GLU A 374 7.09 -20.92 22.68
C GLU A 374 7.75 -20.35 21.41
N GLY A 375 8.86 -19.65 21.58
CA GLY A 375 9.64 -19.12 20.47
C GLY A 375 10.53 -20.18 19.82
N TRP A 376 11.38 -19.77 18.89
CA TRP A 376 12.36 -20.63 18.23
C TRP A 376 13.68 -19.91 18.00
N ASN A 377 14.77 -20.68 18.05
CA ASN A 377 16.12 -20.16 17.87
C ASN A 377 16.79 -20.57 16.56
N ASP A 378 16.23 -21.58 15.87
CA ASP A 378 16.78 -22.08 14.61
C ASP A 378 16.63 -21.06 13.50
N ASP A 379 17.65 -20.92 12.66
CA ASP A 379 17.57 -20.12 11.45
C ASP A 379 16.63 -20.81 10.44
N ILE A 380 15.52 -20.17 10.15
CA ILE A 380 14.50 -20.68 9.23
C ILE A 380 14.67 -20.16 7.79
N SER A 381 15.64 -19.31 7.51
CA SER A 381 15.77 -18.56 6.24
C SER A 381 15.99 -19.45 5.01
N SER A 382 16.50 -20.68 5.20
CA SER A 382 16.72 -21.67 4.14
C SER A 382 15.62 -22.73 4.02
N ILE A 383 14.60 -22.69 4.90
CA ILE A 383 13.53 -23.69 4.92
C ILE A 383 12.52 -23.41 3.81
N THR A 384 12.20 -24.45 3.02
CA THR A 384 11.27 -24.41 1.88
C THR A 384 10.01 -25.25 2.08
N GLU A 385 9.97 -26.07 3.13
CA GLU A 385 8.85 -26.96 3.45
C GLU A 385 8.32 -26.66 4.84
N PHE A 386 6.99 -26.55 4.98
CA PHE A 386 6.34 -26.17 6.24
C PHE A 386 6.65 -27.14 7.40
N ASN A 387 6.66 -28.42 7.13
CA ASN A 387 6.94 -29.46 8.12
C ASN A 387 8.40 -29.52 8.63
N LYS A 388 9.29 -28.74 8.00
CA LYS A 388 10.68 -28.57 8.43
C LYS A 388 10.91 -27.35 9.33
N LEU A 389 9.89 -26.49 9.46
CA LEU A 389 9.95 -25.41 10.44
C LEU A 389 10.03 -25.98 11.88
N PRO A 390 10.61 -25.25 12.84
CA PRO A 390 10.49 -25.60 14.26
C PRO A 390 9.03 -25.82 14.66
N GLU A 391 8.78 -26.78 15.54
CA GLU A 391 7.41 -27.15 15.96
C GLU A 391 6.64 -25.96 16.55
N SER A 392 7.33 -25.11 17.31
CA SER A 392 6.76 -23.87 17.85
C SER A 392 6.35 -22.88 16.74
N ALA A 393 7.15 -22.74 15.69
CA ALA A 393 6.81 -21.90 14.54
C ALA A 393 5.61 -22.48 13.76
N GLN A 394 5.54 -23.82 13.59
CA GLN A 394 4.37 -24.47 12.99
C GLN A 394 3.11 -24.24 13.83
N THR A 395 3.21 -24.37 15.15
CA THR A 395 2.11 -24.15 16.10
C THR A 395 1.61 -22.70 16.02
N TYR A 396 2.53 -21.72 15.95
CA TYR A 396 2.21 -20.32 15.76
C TYR A 396 1.41 -20.07 14.48
N ILE A 397 1.87 -20.59 13.35
CA ILE A 397 1.22 -20.44 12.04
C ILE A 397 -0.15 -21.13 12.01
N ASN A 398 -0.23 -22.35 12.51
CA ASN A 398 -1.49 -23.11 12.55
C ASN A 398 -2.54 -22.41 13.43
N PHE A 399 -2.13 -21.81 14.53
CA PHE A 399 -3.05 -21.04 15.38
C PHE A 399 -3.60 -19.79 14.68
N ILE A 400 -2.78 -19.07 13.90
CA ILE A 400 -3.26 -17.94 13.10
C ILE A 400 -4.31 -18.39 12.09
N GLU A 401 -4.05 -19.50 11.38
CA GLU A 401 -4.98 -20.08 10.41
C GLU A 401 -6.31 -20.50 11.07
N GLU A 402 -6.23 -21.20 12.21
CA GLU A 402 -7.40 -21.62 12.98
C GLU A 402 -8.24 -20.43 13.47
N PHE A 403 -7.59 -19.41 14.05
CA PHE A 403 -8.27 -18.25 14.60
C PHE A 403 -8.94 -17.38 13.52
N THR A 404 -8.29 -17.21 12.40
CA THR A 404 -8.79 -16.37 11.30
C THR A 404 -9.75 -17.10 10.37
N GLU A 405 -9.76 -18.43 10.40
CA GLU A 405 -10.48 -19.31 9.48
C GLU A 405 -10.08 -19.10 8.01
N ILE A 406 -8.86 -18.57 7.77
CA ILE A 406 -8.35 -18.29 6.43
C ILE A 406 -7.09 -19.11 6.19
N PRO A 407 -6.99 -19.88 5.10
CA PRO A 407 -5.82 -20.69 4.81
C PRO A 407 -4.57 -19.82 4.61
N ILE A 408 -3.50 -20.17 5.31
CA ILE A 408 -2.17 -19.58 5.11
C ILE A 408 -1.47 -20.39 4.02
N LYS A 409 -1.46 -19.89 2.80
CA LYS A 409 -0.88 -20.57 1.64
C LYS A 409 0.60 -20.25 1.44
N TYR A 410 1.05 -19.13 1.96
CA TYR A 410 2.41 -18.64 1.72
C TYR A 410 3.03 -18.09 3.00
N ILE A 411 4.27 -18.46 3.25
CA ILE A 411 5.03 -17.99 4.42
C ILE A 411 6.41 -17.54 3.95
N SER A 412 6.75 -16.26 4.16
CA SER A 412 8.08 -15.75 3.90
C SER A 412 8.98 -15.93 5.12
N VAL A 413 10.12 -16.57 4.90
CA VAL A 413 11.14 -16.92 5.89
C VAL A 413 12.43 -16.11 5.73
N GLY A 414 12.40 -15.05 4.92
CA GLY A 414 13.52 -14.15 4.69
C GLY A 414 13.21 -13.09 3.63
N PRO A 415 14.12 -12.14 3.37
CA PRO A 415 13.89 -11.02 2.47
C PRO A 415 13.93 -11.38 0.98
N GLU A 416 14.62 -12.45 0.59
CA GLU A 416 14.84 -12.80 -0.80
C GLU A 416 13.59 -13.40 -1.46
N ARG A 417 13.49 -13.23 -2.79
CA ARG A 417 12.39 -13.74 -3.62
C ARG A 417 12.12 -15.23 -3.40
N LYS A 418 13.17 -16.06 -3.24
CA LYS A 418 13.08 -17.51 -3.13
C LYS A 418 12.76 -18.01 -1.71
N GLN A 419 12.89 -17.16 -0.70
CA GLN A 419 12.69 -17.52 0.71
C GLN A 419 11.20 -17.54 1.07
N ASN A 420 10.46 -18.42 0.43
CA ASN A 420 9.03 -18.62 0.67
C ASN A 420 8.72 -20.12 0.78
N ILE A 421 7.84 -20.45 1.70
CA ILE A 421 7.20 -21.76 1.84
C ILE A 421 5.81 -21.66 1.22
N ILE A 422 5.44 -22.64 0.37
CA ILE A 422 4.10 -22.78 -0.21
C ILE A 422 3.44 -23.98 0.44
N ARG A 423 2.23 -23.79 1.01
CA ARG A 423 1.44 -24.84 1.69
C ARG A 423 0.31 -25.37 0.81
#